data_3becaf5b1f5a15386bcbcc986523a859
#
_entry.id   3becaf5b1f5a15386bcbcc986523a859
#
_cell.length_a   1.000
_cell.length_b   1.000
_cell.length_c   1.000
_cell.angle_alpha   90.00
_cell.angle_beta   90.00
_cell.angle_gamma   90.00
#
_symmetry.space_group_name_H-M   'P 1'
#
loop_
_entity.id
_entity.type
_entity.pdbx_description
1 polymer ?
#
loop_
_entity_poly.entity_id
_entity_poly.type
_entity_poly.pdbx_seq_one_letter_code
_entity_poly.pdbx_strand_id
1 'polypeptide(L)'
;MRLRQYRDGVLWETEASGADMPHYDVIAAGLGTAGSVAAITAARQGLSVLGLEQLPAMGGQGALGYVLPYYFGGSGGLYEELDETIRRQMEQGFAECVGFHPDCRLQVLEEEARKAGAEICCSARMTGVYLEGKTVRGLQWLKEGRLFSALSDVVIDCTGEA
;
A
#
# COMPACT_ATOMS: atom_id res chain seq x y z
N MET A 1 -14.78 -12.04 16.22
CA MET A 1 -14.54 -10.67 15.74
C MET A 1 -15.72 -10.15 14.95
N ARG A 2 -15.76 -8.87 14.59
CA ARG A 2 -16.83 -8.27 13.80
C ARG A 2 -16.24 -7.72 12.50
N LEU A 3 -16.95 -7.95 11.37
CA LEU A 3 -16.68 -7.27 10.10
C LEU A 3 -17.55 -6.03 10.04
N ARG A 4 -16.93 -4.87 9.86
CA ARG A 4 -17.60 -3.58 9.66
C ARG A 4 -17.40 -3.14 8.21
N GLN A 5 -18.52 -2.81 7.55
CA GLN A 5 -18.54 -2.39 6.15
C GLN A 5 -19.44 -1.17 5.98
N TYR A 6 -19.04 -0.27 5.08
CA TYR A 6 -19.90 0.84 4.67
C TYR A 6 -20.48 0.53 3.28
N ARG A 7 -21.81 0.45 3.20
CA ARG A 7 -22.53 0.15 1.95
C ARG A 7 -23.75 1.04 1.85
N ASP A 8 -23.92 1.68 0.68
CA ASP A 8 -25.09 2.52 0.36
C ASP A 8 -25.42 3.58 1.42
N GLY A 9 -24.39 4.22 1.99
CA GLY A 9 -24.55 5.23 3.03
C GLY A 9 -24.82 4.67 4.43
N VAL A 10 -24.79 3.36 4.62
CA VAL A 10 -25.08 2.69 5.90
C VAL A 10 -23.89 1.87 6.37
N LEU A 11 -23.63 1.96 7.68
CA LEU A 11 -22.63 1.13 8.35
C LEU A 11 -23.24 -0.20 8.76
N TRP A 12 -22.70 -1.30 8.24
CA TRP A 12 -23.11 -2.66 8.55
C TRP A 12 -22.07 -3.33 9.45
N GLU A 13 -22.54 -4.07 10.44
CA GLU A 13 -21.70 -4.95 11.27
C GLU A 13 -22.25 -6.37 11.25
N THR A 14 -21.37 -7.34 11.05
CA THR A 14 -21.69 -8.76 11.09
C THR A 14 -20.64 -9.53 11.89
N GLU A 15 -21.04 -10.60 12.56
CA GLU A 15 -20.08 -11.52 13.17
C GLU A 15 -19.27 -12.22 12.08
N ALA A 16 -17.98 -12.37 12.34
CA ALA A 16 -17.03 -12.99 11.41
C ALA A 16 -16.09 -13.95 12.15
N SER A 17 -15.79 -15.08 11.48
CA SER A 17 -14.70 -15.98 11.87
C SER A 17 -13.44 -15.61 11.12
N GLY A 18 -12.29 -15.71 11.78
CA GLY A 18 -10.97 -15.52 11.15
C GLY A 18 -10.21 -16.82 10.93
N ALA A 19 -10.82 -17.98 11.21
CA ALA A 19 -10.10 -19.26 11.30
C ALA A 19 -9.38 -19.68 10.00
N ASP A 20 -9.91 -19.28 8.84
CA ASP A 20 -9.38 -19.68 7.53
C ASP A 20 -8.80 -18.48 6.76
N MET A 21 -8.57 -17.34 7.41
CA MET A 21 -8.01 -16.15 6.76
C MET A 21 -6.49 -16.17 6.84
N PRO A 22 -5.78 -15.79 5.75
CA PRO A 22 -4.34 -15.56 5.83
C PRO A 22 -4.05 -14.46 6.86
N HIS A 23 -2.89 -14.57 7.52
CA HIS A 23 -2.44 -13.63 8.55
C HIS A 23 -1.09 -13.05 8.16
N TYR A 24 -0.96 -11.74 8.33
CA TYR A 24 0.27 -10.96 8.12
C TYR A 24 0.65 -10.22 9.40
N ASP A 25 1.92 -9.91 9.57
CA ASP A 25 2.34 -9.01 10.66
C ASP A 25 1.80 -7.60 10.40
N VAL A 26 1.82 -7.16 9.13
CA VAL A 26 1.38 -5.81 8.73
C VAL A 26 0.53 -5.87 7.46
N ILE A 27 -0.60 -5.14 7.47
CA ILE A 27 -1.31 -4.77 6.24
C ILE A 27 -1.16 -3.26 6.03
N ALA A 28 -0.57 -2.84 4.89
CA ALA A 28 -0.53 -1.46 4.45
C ALA A 28 -1.71 -1.18 3.51
N ALA A 29 -2.64 -0.33 3.94
CA ALA A 29 -3.83 0.04 3.21
C ALA A 29 -3.60 1.34 2.43
N GLY A 30 -3.61 1.25 1.10
CA GLY A 30 -3.21 2.34 0.19
C GLY A 30 -1.69 2.38 -0.01
N LEU A 31 -1.23 2.14 -1.24
CA LEU A 31 0.19 2.15 -1.59
C LEU A 31 0.58 3.41 -2.37
N GLY A 32 0.09 4.55 -1.90
CA GLY A 32 0.55 5.86 -2.34
C GLY A 32 1.99 6.14 -1.89
N THR A 33 2.37 7.41 -1.82
CA THR A 33 3.74 7.79 -1.42
C THR A 33 4.12 7.25 -0.04
N ALA A 34 3.25 7.36 0.94
CA ALA A 34 3.52 6.91 2.31
C ALA A 34 3.40 5.39 2.46
N GLY A 35 2.33 4.80 1.92
CA GLY A 35 2.06 3.37 2.10
C GLY A 35 3.04 2.45 1.37
N SER A 36 3.54 2.86 0.20
CA SER A 36 4.60 2.12 -0.49
C SER A 36 5.87 2.04 0.36
N VAL A 37 6.28 3.17 0.94
CA VAL A 37 7.47 3.23 1.83
C VAL A 37 7.24 2.44 3.11
N ALA A 38 6.03 2.53 3.70
CA ALA A 38 5.69 1.78 4.91
C ALA A 38 5.74 0.26 4.65
N ALA A 39 5.16 -0.22 3.55
CA ALA A 39 5.17 -1.64 3.18
C ALA A 39 6.61 -2.15 2.94
N ILE A 40 7.41 -1.43 2.16
CA ILE A 40 8.81 -1.79 1.88
C ILE A 40 9.62 -1.82 3.18
N THR A 41 9.46 -0.80 4.03
CA THR A 41 10.21 -0.71 5.29
C THR A 41 9.88 -1.85 6.24
N ALA A 42 8.58 -2.17 6.40
CA ALA A 42 8.15 -3.28 7.26
C ALA A 42 8.70 -4.62 6.74
N ALA A 43 8.61 -4.88 5.44
CA ALA A 43 9.12 -6.10 4.84
C ALA A 43 10.65 -6.22 4.94
N ARG A 44 11.40 -5.12 4.81
CA ARG A 44 12.86 -5.09 5.03
C ARG A 44 13.26 -5.41 6.49
N GLN A 45 12.33 -5.24 7.44
CA GLN A 45 12.53 -5.68 8.83
C GLN A 45 12.22 -7.17 9.05
N GLY A 46 11.89 -7.91 7.99
CA GLY A 46 11.60 -9.34 8.05
C GLY A 46 10.15 -9.66 8.43
N LEU A 47 9.27 -8.67 8.43
CA LEU A 47 7.84 -8.86 8.70
C LEU A 47 7.11 -9.38 7.45
N SER A 48 6.11 -10.22 7.63
CA SER A 48 5.16 -10.59 6.59
C SER A 48 4.22 -9.43 6.30
N VAL A 49 4.23 -8.90 5.07
CA VAL A 49 3.52 -7.69 4.70
C VAL A 49 2.60 -7.91 3.52
N LEU A 50 1.34 -7.49 3.66
CA LEU A 50 0.39 -7.34 2.56
C LEU A 50 0.16 -5.86 2.29
N GLY A 51 0.46 -5.41 1.08
CA GLY A 51 0.11 -4.07 0.60
C GLY A 51 -1.13 -4.13 -0.29
N LEU A 52 -2.14 -3.31 0.03
CA LEU A 52 -3.40 -3.19 -0.73
C LEU A 52 -3.48 -1.83 -1.40
N GLU A 53 -3.73 -1.79 -2.70
CA GLU A 53 -3.90 -0.55 -3.48
C GLU A 53 -5.13 -0.64 -4.38
N GLN A 54 -5.99 0.38 -4.33
CA GLN A 54 -7.19 0.42 -5.19
C GLN A 54 -6.88 0.74 -6.66
N LEU A 55 -5.81 1.48 -6.91
CA LEU A 55 -5.33 1.80 -8.25
C LEU A 55 -4.55 0.61 -8.85
N PRO A 56 -4.31 0.60 -10.15
CA PRO A 56 -3.63 -0.53 -10.82
C PRO A 56 -2.15 -0.68 -10.47
N ALA A 57 -1.54 0.33 -9.83
CA ALA A 57 -0.13 0.32 -9.45
C ALA A 57 0.13 1.11 -8.17
N MET A 58 1.28 0.86 -7.53
CA MET A 58 1.71 1.61 -6.36
C MET A 58 2.35 2.95 -6.72
N GLY A 59 2.61 3.81 -5.70
CA GLY A 59 3.26 5.11 -5.86
C GLY A 59 2.33 6.33 -5.87
N GLY A 60 1.00 6.10 -6.01
CA GLY A 60 -0.04 7.13 -5.88
C GLY A 60 0.21 8.38 -6.72
N GLN A 61 0.11 9.57 -6.12
CA GLN A 61 0.24 10.85 -6.83
C GLN A 61 1.59 11.02 -7.54
N GLY A 62 2.66 10.46 -7.00
CA GLY A 62 3.98 10.54 -7.62
C GLY A 62 4.17 9.65 -8.85
N ALA A 63 3.41 8.57 -8.99
CA ALA A 63 3.49 7.66 -10.13
C ALA A 63 2.28 7.83 -11.07
N LEU A 64 1.06 7.71 -10.55
CA LEU A 64 -0.17 7.73 -11.34
C LEU A 64 -0.80 9.12 -11.46
N GLY A 65 -0.55 10.01 -10.50
CA GLY A 65 -1.06 11.37 -10.48
C GLY A 65 -0.16 12.42 -11.14
N TYR A 66 1.02 12.03 -11.63
CA TYR A 66 2.00 12.91 -12.29
C TYR A 66 2.45 14.12 -11.44
N VAL A 67 2.43 14.01 -10.12
CA VAL A 67 3.02 14.99 -9.21
C VAL A 67 4.50 14.66 -9.06
N LEU A 68 5.31 15.20 -9.98
CA LEU A 68 6.70 14.78 -10.16
C LEU A 68 7.70 15.35 -9.15
N PRO A 69 7.64 16.63 -8.76
CA PRO A 69 8.56 17.17 -7.77
C PRO A 69 8.03 16.96 -6.34
N TYR A 70 8.96 16.82 -5.40
CA TYR A 70 8.63 16.97 -3.99
C TYR A 70 8.67 18.44 -3.61
N TYR A 71 7.61 18.95 -3.02
CA TYR A 71 7.50 20.36 -2.65
C TYR A 71 7.94 20.64 -1.22
N PHE A 72 7.69 19.69 -0.31
CA PHE A 72 7.99 19.79 1.11
C PHE A 72 8.40 18.43 1.66
N GLY A 73 9.27 18.43 2.65
CA GLY A 73 9.70 17.23 3.38
C GLY A 73 11.16 17.27 3.76
N GLY A 74 11.54 16.38 4.67
CA GLY A 74 12.94 16.11 5.01
C GLY A 74 13.54 15.11 4.03
N SER A 75 14.80 15.24 3.67
CA SER A 75 15.59 14.20 3.01
C SER A 75 16.12 13.20 4.03
N GLY A 76 16.37 11.96 3.59
CA GLY A 76 16.99 10.91 4.40
C GLY A 76 16.26 9.57 4.36
N GLY A 77 16.95 8.54 4.81
CA GLY A 77 16.42 7.18 4.94
C GLY A 77 16.02 6.54 3.60
N LEU A 78 14.98 5.72 3.64
CA LEU A 78 14.49 5.02 2.44
C LEU A 78 14.06 5.97 1.32
N TYR A 79 13.55 7.15 1.65
CA TYR A 79 13.20 8.15 0.65
C TYR A 79 14.41 8.52 -0.23
N GLU A 80 15.54 8.84 0.37
CA GLU A 80 16.77 9.25 -0.33
C GLU A 80 17.33 8.09 -1.15
N GLU A 81 17.34 6.87 -0.59
CA GLU A 81 17.75 5.66 -1.28
C GLU A 81 16.91 5.38 -2.55
N LEU A 82 15.59 5.52 -2.44
CA LEU A 82 14.66 5.35 -3.57
C LEU A 82 14.87 6.44 -4.63
N ASP A 83 15.02 7.71 -4.20
CA ASP A 83 15.23 8.85 -5.10
C ASP A 83 16.54 8.71 -5.90
N GLU A 84 17.62 8.30 -5.23
CA GLU A 84 18.89 7.99 -5.92
C GLU A 84 18.77 6.85 -6.93
N THR A 85 18.00 5.83 -6.60
CA THR A 85 17.77 4.69 -7.49
C THR A 85 16.93 5.11 -8.69
N ILE A 86 15.89 5.93 -8.49
CA ILE A 86 15.07 6.50 -9.57
C ILE A 86 15.93 7.35 -10.50
N ARG A 87 16.76 8.24 -9.96
CA ARG A 87 17.64 9.09 -10.77
C ARG A 87 18.61 8.27 -11.62
N ARG A 88 19.24 7.25 -11.05
CA ARG A 88 20.14 6.36 -11.80
C ARG A 88 19.44 5.62 -12.93
N GLN A 89 18.19 5.21 -12.75
CA GLN A 89 17.41 4.59 -13.83
C GLN A 89 17.00 5.61 -14.90
N MET A 90 16.66 6.84 -14.52
CA MET A 90 16.35 7.89 -15.48
C MET A 90 17.53 8.19 -16.43
N GLU A 91 18.75 8.20 -15.93
CA GLU A 91 19.97 8.38 -16.72
C GLU A 91 20.18 7.27 -17.79
N GLN A 92 19.54 6.11 -17.61
CA GLN A 92 19.68 4.94 -18.50
C GLN A 92 18.70 4.93 -19.67
N GLY A 93 17.82 5.92 -19.82
CA GLY A 93 16.95 5.97 -21.00
C GLY A 93 15.58 6.60 -20.84
N PHE A 94 15.30 7.25 -19.72
CA PHE A 94 14.08 8.03 -19.57
C PHE A 94 14.31 9.48 -20.00
N ALA A 95 13.25 10.12 -20.51
CA ALA A 95 13.33 11.54 -20.87
C ALA A 95 13.57 12.41 -19.62
N GLU A 96 14.36 13.45 -19.78
CA GLU A 96 14.53 14.45 -18.73
C GLU A 96 13.19 15.08 -18.36
N CYS A 97 12.89 15.11 -17.06
CA CYS A 97 11.71 15.78 -16.52
C CYS A 97 12.06 16.51 -15.22
N VAL A 98 11.20 17.43 -14.83
CA VAL A 98 11.35 18.09 -13.52
C VAL A 98 10.99 17.10 -12.42
N GLY A 99 11.92 16.82 -11.52
CA GLY A 99 11.75 15.85 -10.44
C GLY A 99 12.11 14.43 -10.88
N PHE A 100 11.20 13.49 -10.79
CA PHE A 100 11.40 12.10 -11.19
C PHE A 100 10.40 11.66 -12.27
N HIS A 101 10.81 10.71 -13.11
CA HIS A 101 9.91 10.15 -14.11
C HIS A 101 8.91 9.19 -13.42
N PRO A 102 7.59 9.32 -13.66
CA PRO A 102 6.57 8.55 -12.94
C PRO A 102 6.70 7.04 -13.14
N ASP A 103 6.96 6.58 -14.37
CA ASP A 103 7.13 5.16 -14.66
C ASP A 103 8.38 4.59 -14.00
N CYS A 104 9.47 5.37 -13.96
CA CYS A 104 10.69 4.98 -13.28
C CYS A 104 10.45 4.83 -11.77
N ARG A 105 9.72 5.78 -11.16
CA ARG A 105 9.33 5.70 -9.76
C ARG A 105 8.50 4.46 -9.47
N LEU A 106 7.51 4.18 -10.31
CA LEU A 106 6.67 3.00 -10.20
C LEU A 106 7.50 1.71 -10.24
N GLN A 107 8.36 1.56 -11.23
CA GLN A 107 9.23 0.39 -11.38
C GLN A 107 10.15 0.19 -10.16
N VAL A 108 10.75 1.26 -9.66
CA VAL A 108 11.63 1.19 -8.47
C VAL A 108 10.83 0.75 -7.24
N LEU A 109 9.64 1.31 -7.01
CA LEU A 109 8.81 0.93 -5.85
C LEU A 109 8.39 -0.55 -5.91
N GLU A 110 7.94 -1.02 -7.08
CA GLU A 110 7.56 -2.42 -7.28
C GLU A 110 8.74 -3.38 -7.09
N GLU A 111 9.90 -3.01 -7.64
CA GLU A 111 11.11 -3.82 -7.51
C GLU A 111 11.59 -3.89 -6.06
N GLU A 112 11.60 -2.78 -5.33
CA GLU A 112 12.02 -2.74 -3.94
C GLU A 112 11.04 -3.45 -3.01
N ALA A 113 9.73 -3.37 -3.27
CA ALA A 113 8.72 -4.15 -2.55
C ALA A 113 8.94 -5.66 -2.77
N ARG A 114 9.14 -6.07 -4.01
CA ARG A 114 9.43 -7.46 -4.36
C ARG A 114 10.73 -7.98 -3.74
N LYS A 115 11.81 -7.20 -3.78
CA LYS A 115 13.10 -7.55 -3.14
C LYS A 115 12.97 -7.70 -1.63
N ALA A 116 12.16 -6.85 -1.00
CA ALA A 116 11.88 -6.91 0.42
C ALA A 116 10.97 -8.09 0.81
N GLY A 117 10.29 -8.74 -0.15
CA GLY A 117 9.37 -9.84 0.10
C GLY A 117 7.95 -9.40 0.50
N ALA A 118 7.58 -8.15 0.25
CA ALA A 118 6.20 -7.70 0.45
C ALA A 118 5.28 -8.29 -0.62
N GLU A 119 4.12 -8.79 -0.19
CA GLU A 119 3.03 -9.17 -1.08
C GLU A 119 2.23 -7.92 -1.46
N ILE A 120 2.16 -7.60 -2.75
CA ILE A 120 1.47 -6.41 -3.27
C ILE A 120 0.24 -6.83 -4.06
N CYS A 121 -0.91 -6.25 -3.69
CA CYS A 121 -2.19 -6.49 -4.35
C CYS A 121 -2.78 -5.15 -4.82
N CYS A 122 -2.56 -4.81 -6.08
CA CYS A 122 -3.18 -3.67 -6.75
C CYS A 122 -4.56 -4.02 -7.31
N SER A 123 -5.34 -2.99 -7.70
CA SER A 123 -6.75 -3.09 -8.10
C SER A 123 -7.61 -3.74 -7.01
N ALA A 124 -7.26 -3.52 -5.75
CA ALA A 124 -7.87 -4.05 -4.55
C ALA A 124 -8.62 -2.94 -3.81
N ARG A 125 -9.93 -2.85 -4.02
CA ARG A 125 -10.76 -1.85 -3.35
C ARG A 125 -11.15 -2.35 -1.97
N MET A 126 -10.68 -1.69 -0.93
CA MET A 126 -11.03 -2.02 0.47
C MET A 126 -12.52 -1.77 0.71
N THR A 127 -13.19 -2.74 1.33
CA THR A 127 -14.64 -2.76 1.53
C THR A 127 -15.05 -2.95 2.97
N GLY A 128 -14.14 -3.34 3.85
CA GLY A 128 -14.45 -3.55 5.24
C GLY A 128 -13.22 -3.75 6.13
N VAL A 129 -13.45 -3.60 7.43
CA VAL A 129 -12.45 -3.79 8.47
C VAL A 129 -12.90 -4.88 9.46
N TYR A 130 -12.00 -5.73 9.87
CA TYR A 130 -12.24 -6.70 10.93
C TYR A 130 -11.82 -6.09 12.26
N LEU A 131 -12.74 -6.16 13.25
CA LEU A 131 -12.57 -5.57 14.57
C LEU A 131 -12.64 -6.64 15.67
N GLU A 132 -11.72 -6.56 16.59
CA GLU A 132 -11.77 -7.23 17.89
C GLU A 132 -11.84 -6.16 18.98
N GLY A 133 -13.03 -5.98 19.56
CA GLY A 133 -13.28 -4.82 20.41
C GLY A 133 -13.16 -3.51 19.64
N LYS A 134 -12.14 -2.71 19.95
CA LYS A 134 -11.79 -1.45 19.26
C LYS A 134 -10.54 -1.57 18.38
N THR A 135 -9.93 -2.75 18.33
CA THR A 135 -8.69 -2.98 17.57
C THR A 135 -9.02 -3.47 16.18
N VAL A 136 -8.41 -2.87 15.15
CA VAL A 136 -8.46 -3.38 13.78
C VAL A 136 -7.53 -4.60 13.70
N ARG A 137 -8.07 -5.72 13.19
CA ARG A 137 -7.38 -7.00 13.07
C ARG A 137 -7.26 -7.49 11.64
N GLY A 138 -7.71 -6.72 10.67
CA GLY A 138 -7.60 -7.10 9.27
C GLY A 138 -8.52 -6.30 8.37
N LEU A 139 -8.44 -6.60 7.09
CA LEU A 139 -9.20 -5.92 6.05
C LEU A 139 -9.93 -6.91 5.15
N GLN A 140 -11.01 -6.42 4.54
CA GLN A 140 -11.67 -7.05 3.41
C GLN A 140 -11.56 -6.15 2.19
N TRP A 141 -11.34 -6.73 1.02
CA TRP A 141 -11.27 -6.00 -0.24
C TRP A 141 -11.94 -6.75 -1.38
N LEU A 142 -12.36 -5.99 -2.39
CA LEU A 142 -12.91 -6.49 -3.65
C LEU A 142 -11.82 -6.40 -4.72
N LYS A 143 -11.59 -7.50 -5.43
CA LYS A 143 -10.74 -7.55 -6.63
C LYS A 143 -11.38 -8.47 -7.65
N GLU A 144 -11.48 -8.01 -8.90
CA GLU A 144 -12.05 -8.80 -10.01
C GLU A 144 -13.42 -9.44 -9.68
N GLY A 145 -14.27 -8.68 -8.99
CA GLY A 145 -15.61 -9.14 -8.59
C GLY A 145 -15.65 -10.16 -7.44
N ARG A 146 -14.51 -10.46 -6.80
CA ARG A 146 -14.41 -11.39 -5.68
C ARG A 146 -13.98 -10.67 -4.41
N LEU A 147 -14.55 -11.10 -3.28
CA LEU A 147 -14.16 -10.62 -1.96
C LEU A 147 -13.02 -11.48 -1.42
N PHE A 148 -11.99 -10.79 -0.93
CA PHE A 148 -10.86 -11.36 -0.24
C PHE A 148 -10.77 -10.75 1.16
N SER A 149 -10.10 -11.46 2.06
CA SER A 149 -9.92 -11.01 3.44
C SER A 149 -8.59 -11.50 3.97
N ALA A 150 -7.97 -10.71 4.83
CA ALA A 150 -6.80 -11.10 5.59
C ALA A 150 -6.83 -10.46 6.98
N LEU A 151 -6.20 -11.13 7.93
CA LEU A 151 -5.95 -10.63 9.27
C LEU A 151 -4.51 -10.11 9.39
N SER A 152 -4.28 -9.25 10.38
CA SER A 152 -2.94 -8.77 10.72
C SER A 152 -2.84 -8.31 12.17
N ASP A 153 -1.61 -8.26 12.66
CA ASP A 153 -1.31 -7.66 13.95
C ASP A 153 -1.44 -6.14 13.90
N VAL A 154 -1.03 -5.54 12.79
CA VAL A 154 -1.07 -4.09 12.55
C VAL A 154 -1.66 -3.77 11.18
N VAL A 155 -2.56 -2.79 11.13
CA VAL A 155 -3.01 -2.16 9.89
C VAL A 155 -2.50 -0.72 9.86
N ILE A 156 -1.79 -0.35 8.79
CA ILE A 156 -1.33 1.01 8.54
C ILE A 156 -2.26 1.62 7.49
N ASP A 157 -3.07 2.61 7.88
CA ASP A 157 -3.94 3.33 6.96
C ASP A 157 -3.17 4.46 6.26
N CYS A 158 -3.00 4.31 4.95
CA CYS A 158 -2.36 5.26 4.05
C CYS A 158 -3.27 5.59 2.85
N THR A 159 -4.60 5.39 3.00
CA THR A 159 -5.57 5.58 1.91
C THR A 159 -5.71 7.04 1.47
N GLY A 160 -5.41 7.98 2.36
CA GLY A 160 -5.58 9.41 2.12
C GLY A 160 -7.04 9.89 2.18
N GLU A 161 -7.96 9.01 2.55
CA GLU A 161 -9.42 9.26 2.62
C GLU A 161 -9.97 8.98 4.04
N ALA A 162 -9.17 9.22 5.06
CA ALA A 162 -9.56 8.98 6.46
C ALA A 162 -10.50 10.06 7.01
#